data_8895e876f2736945eadda2d9e19d5324
#
_entry.id   8895e876f2736945eadda2d9e19d5324
#
_cell.length_a   1.000
_cell.length_b   1.000
_cell.length_c   1.000
_cell.angle_alpha   90.00
_cell.angle_beta   90.00
_cell.angle_gamma   90.00
#
_symmetry.space_group_name_H-M   'P 1'
#
loop_
_entity.id
_entity.type
_entity.pdbx_description
1 polymer ?
#
loop_
_entity_poly.entity_id
_entity_poly.type
_entity_poly.pdbx_seq_one_letter_code
_entity_poly.pdbx_strand_id
1 'polypeptide(L)'
;TTLIEVKNLVKKYGSHLAVDHLNFTVDTGQIYGFLGPNGAGKSTTMNIMTGYLGATEGEVLINGHNILEEPEAAKKCIGYLPEMPPLYTDMKVNEYLRFVAELKKIPKTERQEQIEKVMLMVKIMDVQDRLIKNLSKGYKQRVGLAQAILGFPEIIILDEPTVGLDPKQIIEIRELIRELAKEHTVIL
;
A
#
# COMPACT_ATOMS: atom_id res chain seq x y z
N THR A 1 -9.72 -13.74 12.34
CA THR A 1 -8.28 -13.68 12.65
C THR A 1 -7.80 -12.26 12.60
N THR A 2 -7.13 -11.79 13.65
CA THR A 2 -6.59 -10.44 13.71
C THR A 2 -5.33 -10.32 12.88
N LEU A 3 -5.33 -9.42 11.90
CA LEU A 3 -4.18 -9.15 11.04
C LEU A 3 -3.32 -8.00 11.54
N ILE A 4 -3.95 -6.94 12.06
CA ILE A 4 -3.23 -5.76 12.54
C ILE A 4 -3.72 -5.44 13.93
N GLU A 5 -2.78 -5.22 14.86
CA GLU A 5 -3.06 -4.67 16.18
C GLU A 5 -2.21 -3.42 16.38
N VAL A 6 -2.88 -2.31 16.66
CA VAL A 6 -2.23 -1.06 17.04
C VAL A 6 -2.55 -0.80 18.51
N LYS A 7 -1.50 -0.71 19.33
CA LYS A 7 -1.63 -0.61 20.79
C LYS A 7 -0.96 0.66 21.31
N ASN A 8 -1.76 1.55 21.87
CA ASN A 8 -1.30 2.78 22.53
C ASN A 8 -0.31 3.59 21.67
N LEU A 9 -0.59 3.70 20.38
CA LEU A 9 0.31 4.34 19.43
C LEU A 9 0.36 5.83 19.67
N VAL A 10 1.57 6.35 19.86
CA VAL A 10 1.84 7.78 20.04
C VAL A 10 2.92 8.21 19.07
N LYS A 11 2.70 9.34 18.40
CA LYS A 11 3.73 10.01 17.61
C LYS A 11 3.73 11.48 17.90
N LYS A 12 4.86 11.96 18.36
CA LYS A 12 5.12 13.38 18.66
C LYS A 12 6.20 13.93 17.73
N TYR A 13 5.95 15.14 17.24
CA TYR A 13 6.95 15.95 16.55
C TYR A 13 7.19 17.19 17.39
N GLY A 14 8.25 17.16 18.22
CA GLY A 14 8.46 18.19 19.21
C GLY A 14 7.27 18.26 20.19
N SER A 15 6.59 19.42 20.24
CA SER A 15 5.38 19.60 21.07
C SER A 15 4.09 19.19 20.38
N HIS A 16 4.14 18.88 19.07
CA HIS A 16 2.95 18.50 18.30
C HIS A 16 2.67 16.99 18.44
N LEU A 17 1.48 16.67 18.92
CA LEU A 17 1.02 15.29 19.08
C LEU A 17 0.24 14.89 17.81
N ALA A 18 0.89 14.19 16.90
CA ALA A 18 0.28 13.75 15.64
C ALA A 18 -0.64 12.53 15.82
N VAL A 19 -0.26 11.60 16.69
CA VAL A 19 -1.06 10.42 17.03
C VAL A 19 -1.09 10.30 18.55
N ASP A 20 -2.31 10.21 19.11
CA ASP A 20 -2.52 10.26 20.55
C ASP A 20 -3.16 8.97 21.06
N HIS A 21 -2.33 8.05 21.56
CA HIS A 21 -2.75 6.79 22.20
C HIS A 21 -3.80 6.02 21.38
N LEU A 22 -3.50 5.83 20.09
CA LEU A 22 -4.41 5.16 19.18
C LEU A 22 -4.41 3.65 19.41
N ASN A 23 -5.60 3.08 19.51
CA ASN A 23 -5.81 1.64 19.65
C ASN A 23 -6.84 1.17 18.63
N PHE A 24 -6.48 0.18 17.82
CA PHE A 24 -7.46 -0.49 16.97
C PHE A 24 -6.92 -1.83 16.50
N THR A 25 -7.83 -2.65 15.98
CA THR A 25 -7.50 -3.93 15.34
C THR A 25 -8.14 -4.00 13.97
N VAL A 26 -7.52 -4.76 13.07
CA VAL A 26 -8.05 -5.07 11.76
C VAL A 26 -8.07 -6.58 11.58
N ASP A 27 -9.24 -7.11 11.25
CA ASP A 27 -9.42 -8.53 10.99
C ASP A 27 -9.41 -8.83 9.49
N THR A 28 -9.24 -10.11 9.13
CA THR A 28 -9.17 -10.55 7.73
C THR A 28 -10.46 -10.28 6.95
N GLY A 29 -10.29 -9.96 5.66
CA GLY A 29 -11.34 -10.17 4.67
C GLY A 29 -12.27 -9.00 4.37
N GLN A 30 -11.95 -7.76 4.77
CA GLN A 30 -12.83 -6.62 4.54
C GLN A 30 -12.08 -5.37 4.06
N ILE A 31 -12.86 -4.38 3.62
CA ILE A 31 -12.35 -3.05 3.34
C ILE A 31 -12.54 -2.23 4.61
N TYR A 32 -11.45 -1.72 5.16
CA TYR A 32 -11.47 -0.85 6.34
C TYR A 32 -11.15 0.57 5.95
N GLY A 33 -12.01 1.52 6.36
CA GLY A 33 -11.74 2.94 6.18
C GLY A 33 -11.20 3.56 7.46
N PHE A 34 -10.17 4.40 7.35
CA PHE A 34 -9.79 5.29 8.43
C PHE A 34 -10.75 6.47 8.44
N LEU A 35 -11.51 6.59 9.53
CA LEU A 35 -12.40 7.72 9.75
C LEU A 35 -11.63 8.82 10.46
N GLY A 36 -11.76 10.03 9.95
CA GLY A 36 -11.14 11.19 10.56
C GLY A 36 -10.87 12.28 9.52
N PRO A 37 -10.60 13.51 9.97
CA PRO A 37 -10.24 14.57 9.05
C PRO A 37 -8.97 14.21 8.31
N ASN A 38 -8.88 14.55 7.02
CA ASN A 38 -7.68 14.44 6.24
C ASN A 38 -6.59 15.27 6.91
N GLY A 39 -5.70 14.59 7.61
CA GLY A 39 -4.68 15.26 8.37
C GLY A 39 -3.45 14.39 8.55
N ALA A 40 -2.43 14.99 9.15
CA ALA A 40 -1.15 14.36 9.41
C ALA A 40 -1.27 13.04 10.19
N GLY A 41 -2.31 12.90 11.03
CA GLY A 41 -2.51 11.71 11.87
C GLY A 41 -2.81 10.44 11.09
N LYS A 42 -3.60 10.53 10.02
CA LYS A 42 -3.94 9.39 9.17
C LYS A 42 -2.70 8.87 8.41
N SER A 43 -2.04 9.74 7.68
CA SER A 43 -0.82 9.41 6.94
C SER A 43 0.31 8.99 7.87
N THR A 44 0.44 9.66 9.01
CA THR A 44 1.42 9.30 10.04
C THR A 44 1.20 7.88 10.53
N THR A 45 -0.04 7.53 10.85
CA THR A 45 -0.41 6.17 11.29
C THR A 45 -0.09 5.14 10.22
N MET A 46 -0.44 5.40 8.97
CA MET A 46 -0.13 4.50 7.85
C MET A 46 1.37 4.33 7.65
N ASN A 47 2.15 5.38 7.77
CA ASN A 47 3.62 5.32 7.67
C ASN A 47 4.24 4.52 8.81
N ILE A 48 3.68 4.57 10.01
CA ILE A 48 4.15 3.76 11.13
C ILE A 48 3.79 2.29 10.90
N MET A 49 2.57 2.00 10.46
CA MET A 49 2.11 0.63 10.20
C MET A 49 2.92 -0.05 9.08
N THR A 50 3.41 0.72 8.14
CA THR A 50 4.21 0.20 7.01
C THR A 50 5.71 0.21 7.28
N GLY A 51 6.13 0.72 8.43
CA GLY A 51 7.55 0.72 8.82
C GLY A 51 8.38 1.86 8.25
N TYR A 52 7.75 2.85 7.59
CA TYR A 52 8.48 4.02 7.08
C TYR A 52 8.80 5.03 8.16
N LEU A 53 8.11 4.98 9.28
CA LEU A 53 8.24 5.92 10.38
C LEU A 53 8.19 5.19 11.71
N GLY A 54 9.06 5.52 12.65
CA GLY A 54 9.05 4.97 14.00
C GLY A 54 8.03 5.67 14.89
N ALA A 55 7.37 4.92 15.76
CA ALA A 55 6.48 5.48 16.78
C ALA A 55 7.27 6.10 17.93
N THR A 56 6.68 7.08 18.62
CA THR A 56 7.24 7.61 19.86
C THR A 56 6.99 6.64 21.02
N GLU A 57 5.77 6.11 21.08
CA GLU A 57 5.37 5.09 22.07
C GLU A 57 4.35 4.15 21.42
N GLY A 58 4.15 2.99 22.06
CA GLY A 58 3.21 2.00 21.59
C GLY A 58 3.81 1.02 20.60
N GLU A 59 2.97 0.13 20.10
CA GLU A 59 3.42 -0.91 19.17
C GLU A 59 2.40 -1.19 18.08
N VAL A 60 2.92 -1.73 16.97
CA VAL A 60 2.12 -2.23 15.86
C VAL A 60 2.53 -3.67 15.59
N LEU A 61 1.54 -4.56 15.61
CA LEU A 61 1.72 -5.96 15.25
C LEU A 61 1.02 -6.24 13.94
N ILE A 62 1.77 -6.77 12.98
CA ILE A 62 1.26 -7.17 11.66
C ILE A 62 1.36 -8.68 11.56
N ASN A 63 0.21 -9.33 11.53
CA ASN A 63 0.12 -10.79 11.53
C ASN A 63 0.96 -11.42 12.67
N GLY A 64 0.92 -10.79 13.84
CA GLY A 64 1.68 -11.21 15.02
C GLY A 64 3.13 -10.72 15.05
N HIS A 65 3.63 -10.10 13.98
CA HIS A 65 5.00 -9.59 13.92
C HIS A 65 5.07 -8.13 14.32
N ASN A 66 5.89 -7.81 15.31
CA ASN A 66 6.11 -6.43 15.73
C ASN A 66 6.91 -5.71 14.64
N ILE A 67 6.39 -4.59 14.12
CA ILE A 67 7.01 -3.86 13.00
C ILE A 67 8.39 -3.30 13.37
N LEU A 68 8.65 -3.07 14.64
CA LEU A 68 9.96 -2.59 15.11
C LEU A 68 10.97 -3.74 15.29
N GLU A 69 10.53 -4.86 15.89
CA GLU A 69 11.39 -5.99 16.21
C GLU A 69 11.59 -6.95 15.04
N GLU A 70 10.56 -7.13 14.21
CA GLU A 70 10.56 -8.04 13.07
C GLU A 70 10.11 -7.31 11.79
N PRO A 71 10.83 -6.24 11.36
CA PRO A 71 10.37 -5.40 10.25
C PRO A 71 10.27 -6.17 8.92
N GLU A 72 11.18 -7.10 8.64
CA GLU A 72 11.15 -7.87 7.40
C GLU A 72 9.91 -8.77 7.32
N ALA A 73 9.60 -9.50 8.39
CA ALA A 73 8.44 -10.38 8.44
C ALA A 73 7.14 -9.58 8.37
N ALA A 74 7.06 -8.46 9.10
CA ALA A 74 5.88 -7.60 9.09
C ALA A 74 5.65 -6.96 7.71
N LYS A 75 6.69 -6.43 7.07
CA LYS A 75 6.61 -5.76 5.76
C LYS A 75 6.18 -6.71 4.64
N LYS A 76 6.54 -7.98 4.72
CA LYS A 76 6.12 -8.99 3.73
C LYS A 76 4.60 -9.18 3.69
N CYS A 77 3.91 -8.86 4.78
CA CYS A 77 2.46 -9.00 4.86
C CYS A 77 1.70 -7.81 4.27
N ILE A 78 2.41 -6.73 3.90
CA ILE A 78 1.80 -5.46 3.51
C ILE A 78 2.25 -5.02 2.12
N GLY A 79 1.28 -4.63 1.28
CA GLY A 79 1.52 -3.80 0.12
C GLY A 79 1.06 -2.39 0.43
N TYR A 80 1.83 -1.37 0.04
CA TYR A 80 1.53 0.01 0.38
C TYR A 80 1.54 0.92 -0.85
N LEU A 81 0.48 1.70 -1.01
CA LEU A 81 0.38 2.78 -1.99
C LEU A 81 0.25 4.10 -1.23
N PRO A 82 1.32 4.88 -1.12
CA PRO A 82 1.25 6.20 -0.50
C PRO A 82 0.49 7.18 -1.40
N GLU A 83 0.05 8.30 -0.84
CA GLU A 83 -0.70 9.33 -1.57
C GLU A 83 0.01 9.80 -2.84
N MET A 84 1.33 9.98 -2.75
CA MET A 84 2.18 10.28 -3.90
C MET A 84 3.12 9.09 -4.12
N PRO A 85 2.76 8.15 -5.01
CA PRO A 85 3.57 6.95 -5.22
C PRO A 85 4.99 7.33 -5.71
N PRO A 86 6.04 6.81 -5.06
CA PRO A 86 7.41 7.06 -5.50
C PRO A 86 7.76 6.19 -6.70
N LEU A 87 7.17 6.48 -7.85
CA LEU A 87 7.41 5.73 -9.07
C LEU A 87 8.72 6.20 -9.73
N TYR A 88 9.47 5.26 -10.27
CA TYR A 88 10.63 5.56 -11.09
C TYR A 88 10.15 5.93 -12.50
N THR A 89 9.94 7.21 -12.74
CA THR A 89 9.26 7.73 -13.92
C THR A 89 10.04 7.55 -15.21
N ASP A 90 11.35 7.36 -15.15
CA ASP A 90 12.20 7.09 -16.31
C ASP A 90 12.25 5.62 -16.72
N MET A 91 11.57 4.77 -15.95
CA MET A 91 11.43 3.36 -16.29
C MET A 91 10.15 3.10 -17.08
N LYS A 92 10.16 2.06 -17.91
CA LYS A 92 8.94 1.50 -18.48
C LYS A 92 8.16 0.78 -17.39
N VAL A 93 6.86 0.62 -17.57
CA VAL A 93 6.00 -0.06 -16.59
C VAL A 93 6.54 -1.44 -16.22
N ASN A 94 6.85 -2.29 -17.22
CA ASN A 94 7.35 -3.63 -16.98
C ASN A 94 8.72 -3.63 -16.30
N GLU A 95 9.60 -2.70 -16.65
CA GLU A 95 10.92 -2.56 -16.00
C GLU A 95 10.78 -2.20 -14.52
N TYR A 96 9.89 -1.26 -14.22
CA TYR A 96 9.60 -0.84 -12.85
C TYR A 96 9.06 -2.00 -12.01
N LEU A 97 8.11 -2.76 -12.54
CA LEU A 97 7.53 -3.90 -11.81
C LEU A 97 8.55 -5.03 -11.60
N ARG A 98 9.46 -5.26 -12.54
CA ARG A 98 10.58 -6.19 -12.33
C ARG A 98 11.51 -5.72 -11.21
N PHE A 99 11.80 -4.43 -11.20
CA PHE A 99 12.62 -3.82 -10.15
C PHE A 99 11.97 -4.00 -8.77
N VAL A 100 10.67 -3.73 -8.67
CA VAL A 100 9.92 -3.91 -7.42
C VAL A 100 9.90 -5.38 -7.00
N ALA A 101 9.68 -6.31 -7.95
CA ALA A 101 9.71 -7.75 -7.67
C ALA A 101 11.05 -8.19 -7.10
N GLU A 102 12.15 -7.63 -7.61
CA GLU A 102 13.49 -7.88 -7.11
C GLU A 102 13.68 -7.33 -5.70
N LEU A 103 13.24 -6.10 -5.44
CA LEU A 103 13.30 -5.49 -4.10
C LEU A 103 12.51 -6.29 -3.08
N LYS A 104 11.36 -6.83 -3.47
CA LYS A 104 10.52 -7.66 -2.61
C LYS A 104 11.05 -9.08 -2.45
N LYS A 105 12.16 -9.40 -3.11
CA LYS A 105 12.80 -10.73 -3.08
C LYS A 105 11.87 -11.85 -3.54
N ILE A 106 11.01 -11.56 -4.51
CA ILE A 106 10.19 -12.58 -5.14
C ILE A 106 11.11 -13.52 -5.91
N PRO A 107 10.95 -14.85 -5.80
CA PRO A 107 11.80 -15.80 -6.52
C PRO A 107 11.80 -15.53 -8.03
N LYS A 108 12.97 -15.61 -8.65
CA LYS A 108 13.13 -15.34 -10.09
C LYS A 108 12.16 -16.13 -10.97
N THR A 109 11.88 -17.37 -10.60
CA THR A 109 11.00 -18.26 -11.33
C THR A 109 9.54 -17.81 -11.31
N GLU A 110 9.17 -16.98 -10.35
CA GLU A 110 7.78 -16.51 -10.15
C GLU A 110 7.56 -15.08 -10.63
N ARG A 111 8.63 -14.31 -10.86
CA ARG A 111 8.52 -12.87 -11.13
C ARG A 111 7.69 -12.54 -12.36
N GLN A 112 7.98 -13.16 -13.48
CA GLN A 112 7.29 -12.87 -14.75
C GLN A 112 5.80 -13.18 -14.66
N GLU A 113 5.46 -14.31 -14.09
CA GLU A 113 4.07 -14.71 -13.91
C GLU A 113 3.30 -13.75 -13.00
N GLN A 114 3.91 -13.36 -11.87
CA GLN A 114 3.29 -12.41 -10.96
C GLN A 114 3.14 -11.02 -11.57
N ILE A 115 4.15 -10.55 -12.31
CA ILE A 115 4.09 -9.25 -12.99
C ILE A 115 2.94 -9.22 -14.00
N GLU A 116 2.82 -10.25 -14.82
CA GLU A 116 1.72 -10.35 -15.78
C GLU A 116 0.36 -10.39 -15.08
N LYS A 117 0.26 -11.14 -14.01
CA LYS A 117 -0.97 -11.25 -13.23
C LYS A 117 -1.41 -9.91 -12.66
N VAL A 118 -0.49 -9.15 -12.03
CA VAL A 118 -0.86 -7.85 -11.48
C VAL A 118 -1.17 -6.82 -12.55
N MET A 119 -0.47 -6.86 -13.69
CA MET A 119 -0.78 -5.97 -14.81
C MET A 119 -2.18 -6.23 -15.38
N LEU A 120 -2.60 -7.49 -15.44
CA LEU A 120 -3.97 -7.84 -15.83
C LEU A 120 -4.98 -7.39 -14.79
N MET A 121 -4.69 -7.59 -13.51
CA MET A 121 -5.60 -7.21 -12.41
C MET A 121 -5.91 -5.72 -12.41
N VAL A 122 -4.92 -4.88 -12.62
CA VAL A 122 -5.11 -3.41 -12.62
C VAL A 122 -5.26 -2.82 -14.01
N LYS A 123 -5.30 -3.66 -15.06
CA LYS A 123 -5.57 -3.27 -16.44
C LYS A 123 -4.55 -2.30 -17.01
N ILE A 124 -3.27 -2.66 -16.94
CA ILE A 124 -2.16 -1.85 -17.49
C ILE A 124 -1.31 -2.61 -18.53
N MET A 125 -1.78 -3.77 -19.01
CA MET A 125 -1.05 -4.53 -20.04
C MET A 125 -0.80 -3.72 -21.30
N ASP A 126 -1.75 -2.88 -21.68
CA ASP A 126 -1.67 -2.04 -22.88
C ASP A 126 -0.57 -0.98 -22.84
N VAL A 127 -0.09 -0.64 -21.65
CA VAL A 127 0.96 0.38 -21.44
C VAL A 127 2.26 -0.19 -20.89
N GLN A 128 2.42 -1.49 -20.86
CA GLN A 128 3.56 -2.14 -20.21
C GLN A 128 4.93 -1.71 -20.74
N ASP A 129 5.00 -1.31 -22.02
CA ASP A 129 6.25 -0.88 -22.67
C ASP A 129 6.42 0.63 -22.73
N ARG A 130 5.50 1.38 -22.13
CA ARG A 130 5.57 2.83 -22.09
C ARG A 130 6.33 3.32 -20.86
N LEU A 131 7.01 4.46 -21.00
CA LEU A 131 7.65 5.13 -19.88
C LEU A 131 6.58 5.64 -18.91
N ILE A 132 6.79 5.43 -17.63
CA ILE A 132 5.82 5.85 -16.58
C ILE A 132 5.55 7.35 -16.65
N LYS A 133 6.58 8.17 -16.91
CA LYS A 133 6.41 9.63 -17.02
C LYS A 133 5.41 10.07 -18.09
N ASN A 134 5.18 9.24 -19.11
CA ASN A 134 4.28 9.54 -20.22
C ASN A 134 2.85 9.05 -19.99
N LEU A 135 2.57 8.45 -18.85
CA LEU A 135 1.24 7.95 -18.51
C LEU A 135 0.36 9.06 -17.92
N SER A 136 -0.96 8.92 -18.11
CA SER A 136 -1.93 9.74 -17.39
C SER A 136 -1.84 9.50 -15.89
N LYS A 137 -2.38 10.41 -15.10
CA LYS A 137 -2.39 10.28 -13.64
C LYS A 137 -3.12 9.01 -13.19
N GLY A 138 -4.23 8.66 -13.86
CA GLY A 138 -4.97 7.43 -13.57
C GLY A 138 -4.15 6.16 -13.83
N TYR A 139 -3.44 6.11 -14.94
CA TYR A 139 -2.54 5.00 -15.24
C TYR A 139 -1.37 4.92 -14.26
N LYS A 140 -0.77 6.05 -13.89
CA LYS A 140 0.27 6.07 -12.85
C LYS A 140 -0.23 5.50 -11.53
N GLN A 141 -1.46 5.82 -11.18
CA GLN A 141 -2.09 5.29 -9.96
C GLN A 141 -2.25 3.76 -10.04
N ARG A 142 -2.64 3.25 -11.20
CA ARG A 142 -2.74 1.79 -11.42
C ARG A 142 -1.38 1.10 -11.33
N VAL A 143 -0.32 1.73 -11.83
CA VAL A 143 1.05 1.23 -11.66
C VAL A 143 1.42 1.17 -10.17
N GLY A 144 1.04 2.20 -9.42
CA GLY A 144 1.20 2.22 -7.96
C GLY A 144 0.45 1.09 -7.26
N LEU A 145 -0.78 0.79 -7.70
CA LEU A 145 -1.54 -0.37 -7.19
C LEU A 145 -0.83 -1.68 -7.54
N ALA A 146 -0.35 -1.84 -8.76
CA ALA A 146 0.35 -3.05 -9.20
C ALA A 146 1.57 -3.34 -8.32
N GLN A 147 2.39 -2.32 -8.03
CA GLN A 147 3.55 -2.52 -7.17
C GLN A 147 3.16 -2.89 -5.73
N ALA A 148 2.04 -2.37 -5.23
CA ALA A 148 1.56 -2.72 -3.90
C ALA A 148 1.09 -4.19 -3.84
N ILE A 149 0.48 -4.68 -4.90
CA ILE A 149 -0.06 -6.04 -4.99
C ILE A 149 1.02 -7.10 -5.23
N LEU A 150 2.13 -6.75 -5.87
CA LEU A 150 3.22 -7.70 -6.16
C LEU A 150 3.63 -8.44 -4.88
N GLY A 151 3.81 -9.75 -5.00
CA GLY A 151 4.05 -10.64 -3.88
C GLY A 151 2.78 -11.14 -3.21
N PHE A 152 1.62 -10.62 -3.61
CA PHE A 152 0.29 -10.96 -3.08
C PHE A 152 0.22 -10.90 -1.56
N PRO A 153 0.54 -9.74 -0.95
CA PRO A 153 0.47 -9.59 0.50
C PRO A 153 -0.97 -9.71 1.00
N GLU A 154 -1.15 -10.16 2.22
CA GLU A 154 -2.49 -10.30 2.82
C GLU A 154 -3.18 -8.94 3.00
N ILE A 155 -2.39 -7.90 3.24
CA ILE A 155 -2.87 -6.55 3.57
C ILE A 155 -2.43 -5.56 2.51
N ILE A 156 -3.37 -4.78 1.99
CA ILE A 156 -3.09 -3.68 1.06
C ILE A 156 -3.50 -2.38 1.74
N ILE A 157 -2.56 -1.48 1.92
CA ILE A 157 -2.80 -0.16 2.52
C ILE A 157 -2.73 0.89 1.41
N LEU A 158 -3.81 1.65 1.25
CA LEU A 158 -3.94 2.68 0.22
C LEU A 158 -4.20 4.03 0.87
N ASP A 159 -3.30 4.98 0.66
CA ASP A 159 -3.45 6.32 1.19
C ASP A 159 -3.99 7.25 0.10
N GLU A 160 -5.26 7.67 0.26
CA GLU A 160 -5.94 8.58 -0.67
C GLU A 160 -5.82 8.15 -2.14
N PRO A 161 -6.25 6.91 -2.49
CA PRO A 161 -5.98 6.34 -3.83
C PRO A 161 -6.70 7.04 -4.98
N THR A 162 -7.70 7.89 -4.71
CA THR A 162 -8.49 8.57 -5.74
C THR A 162 -8.21 10.08 -5.83
N VAL A 163 -7.32 10.61 -4.99
CA VAL A 163 -7.00 12.04 -4.98
C VAL A 163 -6.46 12.51 -6.33
N GLY A 164 -7.05 13.59 -6.84
CA GLY A 164 -6.61 14.22 -8.08
C GLY A 164 -7.02 13.49 -9.36
N LEU A 165 -7.83 12.45 -9.25
CA LEU A 165 -8.39 11.75 -10.41
C LEU A 165 -9.74 12.37 -10.82
N ASP A 166 -10.09 12.25 -12.11
CA ASP A 166 -11.39 12.69 -12.58
C ASP A 166 -12.50 11.68 -12.16
N PRO A 167 -13.79 12.05 -12.27
CA PRO A 167 -14.88 11.18 -11.82
C PRO A 167 -14.89 9.78 -12.44
N LYS A 168 -14.52 9.65 -13.69
CA LYS A 168 -14.47 8.35 -14.38
C LYS A 168 -13.35 7.48 -13.81
N GLN A 169 -12.18 8.07 -13.63
CA GLN A 169 -11.01 7.37 -13.05
C GLN A 169 -11.28 6.96 -11.61
N ILE A 170 -11.97 7.78 -10.83
CA ILE A 170 -12.36 7.45 -9.46
C ILE A 170 -13.21 6.18 -9.43
N ILE A 171 -14.21 6.09 -10.32
CA ILE A 171 -15.08 4.91 -10.42
C ILE A 171 -14.25 3.67 -10.76
N GLU A 172 -13.35 3.78 -11.75
CA GLU A 172 -12.50 2.67 -12.19
C GLU A 172 -11.58 2.18 -11.08
N ILE A 173 -10.94 3.09 -10.34
CA ILE A 173 -10.06 2.73 -9.21
C ILE A 173 -10.85 2.08 -8.08
N ARG A 174 -12.04 2.60 -7.77
CA ARG A 174 -12.91 1.99 -6.74
C ARG A 174 -13.32 0.56 -7.11
N GLU A 175 -13.60 0.30 -8.38
CA GLU A 175 -13.90 -1.05 -8.84
C GLU A 175 -12.70 -1.99 -8.68
N LEU A 176 -11.50 -1.52 -9.00
CA LEU A 176 -10.26 -2.29 -8.80
C LEU A 176 -10.06 -2.60 -7.31
N ILE A 177 -10.30 -1.63 -6.43
CA ILE A 177 -10.18 -1.85 -4.99
C ILE A 177 -11.17 -2.91 -4.50
N ARG A 178 -12.41 -2.89 -5.00
CA ARG A 178 -13.41 -3.90 -4.65
C ARG A 178 -12.97 -5.30 -5.09
N GLU A 179 -12.39 -5.42 -6.28
CA GLU A 179 -11.85 -6.70 -6.75
C GLU A 179 -10.70 -7.17 -5.86
N LEU A 180 -9.80 -6.27 -5.47
CA LEU A 180 -8.69 -6.59 -4.57
C LEU A 180 -9.21 -7.06 -3.20
N ALA A 181 -10.26 -6.47 -2.69
CA ALA A 181 -10.83 -6.82 -1.39
C ALA A 181 -11.41 -8.23 -1.33
N LYS A 182 -11.60 -8.89 -2.47
CA LYS A 182 -12.04 -10.30 -2.50
C LYS A 182 -10.96 -11.26 -2.02
N GLU A 183 -9.69 -10.91 -2.22
CA GLU A 183 -8.54 -11.76 -1.87
C GLU A 183 -7.59 -11.13 -0.85
N HIS A 184 -7.76 -9.84 -0.57
CA HIS A 184 -6.89 -9.09 0.33
C HIS A 184 -7.72 -8.31 1.34
N THR A 185 -7.13 -8.03 2.50
CA THR A 185 -7.69 -7.04 3.43
C THR A 185 -7.17 -5.66 3.01
N VAL A 186 -8.09 -4.75 2.69
CA VAL A 186 -7.74 -3.42 2.17
C VAL A 186 -8.02 -2.35 3.21
N ILE A 187 -7.06 -1.48 3.45
CA ILE A 187 -7.17 -0.34 4.36
C ILE A 187 -7.06 0.95 3.53
N LEU A 188 -8.04 1.82 3.68
CA LEU A 188 -8.12 3.09 2.96
C LEU A 188 -7.87 4.27 3.88
#